data_74a8cd03d27d1095e9dbd7af19001437
#
_entry.id   74a8cd03d27d1095e9dbd7af19001437
#
_cell.length_a   1.000
_cell.length_b   1.000
_cell.length_c   1.000
_cell.angle_alpha   90.00
_cell.angle_beta   90.00
_cell.angle_gamma   90.00
#
_symmetry.space_group_name_H-M   'P 1'
#
loop_
_entity.id
_entity.type
_entity.pdbx_description
1 polymer ?
#
loop_
_entity_poly.entity_id
_entity_poly.type
_entity_poly.pdbx_seq_one_letter_code
_entity_poly.pdbx_strand_id
1 'polypeptide(L)'
;MDVAPERLARWLENFAGRHGPWTADGLLLTAEDGATAELAPPPGSPGTEDLDELRRAAGESRRIGLLLARKGAVAVGVADGPKLVVSKVDTHYVQGRTAAGGWSQQRFARRRDNQAKAAAADGAGIAARLLLPEVRTLSALVTGGDHTAVDTILAAVPLQPLAALRSDRFLEVPEPRKTVLEDAIAQARAVRILVKDPT
;
A
#
# COMPACT_ATOMS: atom_id res chain seq x y z
N MET A 1 0.02 13.86 -1.86
CA MET A 1 1.46 13.51 -1.87
C MET A 1 1.81 12.68 -0.66
N ASP A 2 2.88 11.86 -0.75
CA ASP A 2 3.35 11.07 0.38
C ASP A 2 4.64 11.70 0.92
N VAL A 3 4.71 11.91 2.24
CA VAL A 3 5.83 12.56 2.93
C VAL A 3 6.43 11.58 3.92
N ALA A 4 7.72 11.28 3.78
CA ALA A 4 8.43 10.41 4.71
C ALA A 4 8.38 10.99 6.13
N PRO A 5 8.25 10.17 7.19
CA PRO A 5 8.17 10.64 8.57
C PRO A 5 9.28 11.62 8.95
N GLU A 6 10.48 11.32 8.49
CA GLU A 6 11.70 12.12 8.77
C GLU A 6 11.67 13.51 8.10
N ARG A 7 10.79 13.71 7.13
CA ARG A 7 10.60 14.98 6.39
C ARG A 7 9.36 15.75 6.80
N LEU A 8 8.53 15.20 7.69
CA LEU A 8 7.25 15.80 8.05
C LEU A 8 7.44 17.20 8.69
N ALA A 9 8.38 17.35 9.60
CA ALA A 9 8.67 18.65 10.25
C ALA A 9 9.03 19.70 9.21
N ARG A 10 9.96 19.39 8.30
CA ARG A 10 10.37 20.30 7.23
C ARG A 10 9.23 20.61 6.26
N TRP A 11 8.37 19.62 6.00
CA TRP A 11 7.20 19.84 5.16
C TRP A 11 6.25 20.86 5.78
N LEU A 12 5.98 20.78 7.09
CA LEU A 12 5.14 21.72 7.83
C LEU A 12 5.73 23.14 7.83
N GLU A 13 7.05 23.27 8.00
CA GLU A 13 7.77 24.55 7.87
C GLU A 13 7.62 25.14 6.46
N ASN A 14 7.78 24.32 5.42
CA ASN A 14 7.62 24.75 4.04
C ASN A 14 6.17 25.15 3.71
N PHE A 15 5.19 24.46 4.29
CA PHE A 15 3.78 24.81 4.15
C PHE A 15 3.51 26.18 4.77
N ALA A 16 3.99 26.44 6.01
CA ALA A 16 3.89 27.73 6.66
C ALA A 16 4.64 28.84 5.87
N GLY A 17 5.81 28.53 5.33
CA GLY A 17 6.60 29.50 4.53
C GLY A 17 5.94 29.89 3.21
N ARG A 18 5.08 29.03 2.64
CA ARG A 18 4.38 29.29 1.40
C ARG A 18 3.01 29.93 1.59
N HIS A 19 2.27 29.54 2.62
CA HIS A 19 0.86 29.86 2.81
C HIS A 19 0.60 30.74 4.05
N GLY A 20 1.65 31.09 4.80
CA GLY A 20 1.55 31.84 6.05
C GLY A 20 1.32 30.94 7.27
N PRO A 21 1.13 31.55 8.45
CA PRO A 21 0.78 30.83 9.67
C PRO A 21 -0.47 29.96 9.47
N TRP A 22 -0.51 28.86 10.16
CA TRP A 22 -1.64 27.93 10.08
C TRP A 22 -2.16 27.51 11.46
N THR A 23 -3.40 27.12 11.52
CA THR A 23 -4.04 26.47 12.67
C THR A 23 -4.37 25.01 12.32
N ALA A 24 -4.42 24.14 13.33
CA ALA A 24 -4.80 22.75 13.17
C ALA A 24 -6.13 22.47 13.86
N ASP A 25 -7.02 21.80 13.16
CA ASP A 25 -8.22 21.16 13.72
C ASP A 25 -8.09 19.65 13.44
N GLY A 26 -7.67 18.90 14.47
CA GLY A 26 -7.27 17.51 14.30
C GLY A 26 -6.09 17.37 13.33
N LEU A 27 -6.32 16.68 12.21
CA LEU A 27 -5.35 16.47 11.14
C LEU A 27 -5.56 17.38 9.92
N LEU A 28 -6.44 18.37 10.03
CA LEU A 28 -6.66 19.40 9.01
C LEU A 28 -5.92 20.68 9.41
N LEU A 29 -4.99 21.13 8.58
CA LEU A 29 -4.32 22.41 8.71
C LEU A 29 -5.03 23.44 7.83
N THR A 30 -5.24 24.64 8.35
CA THR A 30 -5.78 25.79 7.60
C THR A 30 -4.81 26.96 7.73
N ALA A 31 -4.25 27.40 6.61
CA ALA A 31 -3.31 28.51 6.55
C ALA A 31 -4.02 29.86 6.41
N GLU A 32 -3.30 30.95 6.70
CA GLU A 32 -3.82 32.32 6.69
C GLU A 32 -4.35 32.75 5.31
N ASP A 33 -3.74 32.27 4.22
CA ASP A 33 -4.17 32.55 2.85
C ASP A 33 -5.39 31.71 2.41
N GLY A 34 -5.87 30.81 3.25
CA GLY A 34 -6.99 29.91 2.98
C GLY A 34 -6.58 28.55 2.39
N ALA A 35 -5.30 28.29 2.18
CA ALA A 35 -4.84 26.95 1.80
C ALA A 35 -5.09 25.94 2.91
N THR A 36 -5.41 24.70 2.54
CA THR A 36 -5.63 23.63 3.51
C THR A 36 -4.74 22.42 3.22
N ALA A 37 -4.37 21.70 4.28
CA ALA A 37 -3.66 20.44 4.18
C ALA A 37 -4.32 19.40 5.10
N GLU A 38 -4.85 18.34 4.52
CA GLU A 38 -5.39 17.20 5.24
C GLU A 38 -4.33 16.11 5.34
N LEU A 39 -3.98 15.73 6.57
CA LEU A 39 -2.96 14.73 6.85
C LEU A 39 -3.59 13.39 7.21
N ALA A 40 -3.09 12.30 6.61
CA ALA A 40 -3.49 10.95 6.97
C ALA A 40 -2.30 10.16 7.51
N PRO A 41 -2.44 9.50 8.66
CA PRO A 41 -1.35 8.75 9.28
C PRO A 41 -0.91 7.55 8.44
N PRO A 42 0.30 7.03 8.66
CA PRO A 42 0.72 5.77 8.08
C PRO A 42 -0.20 4.62 8.49
N PRO A 43 -0.40 3.60 7.65
CA PRO A 43 -1.15 2.41 7.98
C PRO A 43 -0.71 1.76 9.30
N GLY A 44 -1.69 1.29 10.07
CA GLY A 44 -1.44 0.64 11.35
C GLY A 44 -1.05 1.60 12.48
N SER A 45 -1.16 2.92 12.27
CA SER A 45 -1.09 3.87 13.38
C SER A 45 -2.30 3.72 14.29
N PRO A 46 -2.14 3.68 15.61
CA PRO A 46 -3.27 3.75 16.53
C PRO A 46 -4.02 5.08 16.34
N GLY A 47 -5.25 5.16 16.83
CA GLY A 47 -6.11 6.33 16.68
C GLY A 47 -5.35 7.63 16.84
N THR A 48 -5.22 8.36 15.75
CA THR A 48 -4.39 9.56 15.64
C THR A 48 -5.35 10.70 15.36
N GLU A 49 -5.63 11.48 16.38
CA GLU A 49 -6.67 12.52 16.33
C GLU A 49 -6.11 13.93 16.12
N ASP A 50 -4.82 14.14 16.46
CA ASP A 50 -4.16 15.42 16.32
C ASP A 50 -2.75 15.33 15.71
N LEU A 51 -2.17 16.51 15.44
CA LEU A 51 -0.87 16.63 14.78
C LEU A 51 0.30 16.09 15.63
N ASP A 52 0.25 16.21 16.94
CA ASP A 52 1.33 15.76 17.83
C ASP A 52 1.30 14.22 17.95
N GLU A 53 0.12 13.63 18.00
CA GLU A 53 -0.07 12.19 17.90
C GLU A 53 0.39 11.66 16.54
N LEU A 54 0.06 12.39 15.45
CA LEU A 54 0.52 12.04 14.11
C LEU A 54 2.05 12.03 14.02
N ARG A 55 2.72 13.07 14.55
CA ARG A 55 4.19 13.16 14.55
C ARG A 55 4.82 11.98 15.29
N ARG A 56 4.27 11.66 16.48
CA ARG A 56 4.72 10.52 17.28
C ARG A 56 4.50 9.20 16.54
N ALA A 57 3.27 8.95 16.09
CA ALA A 57 2.92 7.75 15.38
C ALA A 57 3.69 7.58 14.06
N ALA A 58 3.95 8.65 13.32
CA ALA A 58 4.75 8.58 12.10
C ALA A 58 6.21 8.18 12.37
N GLY A 59 6.78 8.63 13.50
CA GLY A 59 8.16 8.32 13.92
C GLY A 59 8.35 6.89 14.46
N GLU A 60 7.27 6.21 14.86
CA GLU A 60 7.36 4.86 15.42
C GLU A 60 7.69 3.80 14.36
N SER A 61 8.56 2.86 14.72
CA SER A 61 8.79 1.68 13.90
C SER A 61 7.61 0.72 14.02
N ARG A 62 7.01 0.35 12.89
CA ARG A 62 5.90 -0.61 12.82
C ARG A 62 6.22 -1.75 11.91
N ARG A 63 5.71 -2.92 12.26
CA ARG A 63 5.82 -4.11 11.44
C ARG A 63 4.63 -4.17 10.48
N ILE A 64 4.90 -4.14 9.19
CA ILE A 64 3.90 -4.02 8.12
C ILE A 64 4.02 -5.21 7.17
N GLY A 65 2.91 -5.86 6.89
CA GLY A 65 2.80 -6.81 5.79
C GLY A 65 2.58 -6.06 4.46
N LEU A 66 3.20 -6.55 3.39
CA LEU A 66 3.05 -6.03 2.04
C LEU A 66 2.60 -7.15 1.10
N LEU A 67 1.54 -6.88 0.32
CA LEU A 67 1.06 -7.76 -0.74
C LEU A 67 0.85 -6.92 -2.01
N LEU A 68 1.74 -7.08 -2.96
CA LEU A 68 1.67 -6.42 -4.26
C LEU A 68 1.38 -7.46 -5.33
N ALA A 69 0.34 -7.23 -6.15
CA ALA A 69 -0.05 -8.17 -7.20
C ALA A 69 -0.44 -7.43 -8.47
N ARG A 70 0.13 -7.81 -9.61
CA ARG A 70 -0.18 -7.22 -10.92
C ARG A 70 0.25 -8.13 -12.06
N LYS A 71 -0.64 -8.37 -13.04
CA LYS A 71 -0.33 -9.06 -14.32
C LYS A 71 0.39 -10.40 -14.15
N GLY A 72 0.02 -11.18 -13.13
CA GLY A 72 0.65 -12.47 -12.87
C GLY A 72 1.96 -12.41 -12.08
N ALA A 73 2.41 -11.23 -11.68
CA ALA A 73 3.50 -11.07 -10.72
C ALA A 73 2.94 -10.80 -9.32
N VAL A 74 3.52 -11.42 -8.32
CA VAL A 74 3.18 -11.23 -6.91
C VAL A 74 4.46 -10.99 -6.12
N ALA A 75 4.46 -9.96 -5.28
CA ALA A 75 5.51 -9.71 -4.32
C ALA A 75 4.91 -9.61 -2.93
N VAL A 76 5.41 -10.41 -2.01
CA VAL A 76 4.96 -10.45 -0.62
C VAL A 76 6.16 -10.18 0.27
N GLY A 77 5.97 -9.40 1.33
CA GLY A 77 7.03 -9.12 2.29
C GLY A 77 6.53 -8.66 3.63
N VAL A 78 7.43 -8.71 4.60
CA VAL A 78 7.27 -8.10 5.92
C VAL A 78 8.36 -7.05 6.07
N ALA A 79 7.96 -5.84 6.41
CA ALA A 79 8.86 -4.77 6.77
C ALA A 79 8.81 -4.49 8.26
N ASP A 80 9.94 -4.15 8.86
CA ASP A 80 10.07 -3.63 10.22
C ASP A 80 10.69 -2.23 10.13
N GLY A 81 9.86 -1.22 10.37
CA GLY A 81 10.21 0.15 10.03
C GLY A 81 10.62 0.27 8.55
N PRO A 82 11.81 0.82 8.24
CA PRO A 82 12.28 0.98 6.87
C PRO A 82 12.90 -0.28 6.25
N LYS A 83 13.05 -1.36 7.00
CA LYS A 83 13.79 -2.56 6.57
C LYS A 83 12.86 -3.67 6.11
N LEU A 84 13.12 -4.22 4.93
CA LEU A 84 12.51 -5.46 4.46
C LEU A 84 13.14 -6.64 5.21
N VAL A 85 12.36 -7.35 6.04
CA VAL A 85 12.81 -8.47 6.87
C VAL A 85 12.78 -9.78 6.11
N VAL A 86 11.66 -10.04 5.46
CA VAL A 86 11.46 -11.24 4.64
C VAL A 86 10.64 -10.88 3.42
N SER A 87 10.96 -11.50 2.29
CA SER A 87 10.19 -11.28 1.06
C SER A 87 10.27 -12.48 0.12
N LYS A 88 9.25 -12.57 -0.73
CA LYS A 88 9.22 -13.45 -1.88
C LYS A 88 8.58 -12.71 -3.04
N VAL A 89 9.22 -12.80 -4.20
CA VAL A 89 8.65 -12.36 -5.47
C VAL A 89 8.46 -13.59 -6.34
N ASP A 90 7.32 -13.68 -6.99
CA ASP A 90 7.02 -14.73 -7.95
C ASP A 90 6.36 -14.13 -9.19
N THR A 91 6.72 -14.65 -10.34
CA THR A 91 6.21 -14.16 -11.63
C THR A 91 5.69 -15.32 -12.45
N HIS A 92 4.42 -15.26 -12.82
CA HIS A 92 3.78 -16.22 -13.72
C HIS A 92 3.64 -15.60 -15.10
N TYR A 93 3.98 -16.36 -16.12
CA TYR A 93 3.75 -15.91 -17.49
C TYR A 93 2.23 -15.85 -17.77
N VAL A 94 1.68 -14.65 -17.85
CA VAL A 94 0.31 -14.41 -18.31
C VAL A 94 0.36 -13.95 -19.76
N GLN A 95 -0.17 -14.76 -20.64
CA GLN A 95 -0.23 -14.46 -22.09
C GLN A 95 -0.96 -13.13 -22.34
N GLY A 96 -0.30 -12.17 -22.99
CA GLY A 96 -0.86 -10.88 -23.34
C GLY A 96 -2.09 -10.99 -24.28
N ARG A 97 -2.83 -9.89 -24.43
CA ARG A 97 -3.93 -9.81 -25.40
C ARG A 97 -3.37 -9.94 -26.84
N THR A 98 -3.73 -11.00 -27.51
CA THR A 98 -3.56 -11.10 -28.97
C THR A 98 -4.86 -10.65 -29.66
N ALA A 99 -4.73 -9.76 -30.63
CA ALA A 99 -5.84 -9.24 -31.44
C ALA A 99 -6.22 -10.28 -32.53
N ALA A 100 -6.87 -11.39 -32.14
CA ALA A 100 -7.43 -12.38 -33.05
C ALA A 100 -8.93 -12.50 -32.80
N GLY A 101 -9.76 -12.34 -33.84
CA GLY A 101 -11.22 -12.42 -33.74
C GLY A 101 -11.75 -13.85 -33.88
N GLY A 102 -12.93 -14.12 -33.33
CA GLY A 102 -13.69 -15.32 -33.55
C GLY A 102 -13.63 -16.36 -32.41
N TRP A 103 -13.97 -17.60 -32.69
CA TRP A 103 -14.05 -18.76 -31.74
C TRP A 103 -12.79 -18.96 -30.89
N SER A 104 -11.65 -18.51 -31.37
CA SER A 104 -10.39 -18.50 -30.62
C SER A 104 -10.44 -17.55 -29.41
N GLN A 105 -11.21 -16.46 -29.44
CA GLN A 105 -11.29 -15.51 -28.32
C GLN A 105 -11.83 -16.15 -27.03
N GLN A 106 -12.85 -17.00 -27.13
CA GLN A 106 -13.41 -17.67 -25.95
C GLN A 106 -12.41 -18.67 -25.33
N ARG A 107 -11.67 -19.42 -26.16
CA ARG A 107 -10.62 -20.33 -25.68
C ARG A 107 -9.47 -19.56 -25.02
N PHE A 108 -9.05 -18.44 -25.60
CA PHE A 108 -8.00 -17.59 -25.03
C PHE A 108 -8.47 -16.89 -23.77
N ALA A 109 -9.72 -16.44 -23.68
CA ALA A 109 -10.30 -15.89 -22.46
C ALA A 109 -10.26 -16.92 -21.30
N ARG A 110 -10.80 -18.13 -21.55
CA ARG A 110 -10.82 -19.22 -20.56
C ARG A 110 -9.41 -19.62 -20.09
N ARG A 111 -8.43 -19.62 -21.00
CA ARG A 111 -7.04 -19.94 -20.68
C ARG A 111 -6.42 -18.84 -19.80
N ARG A 112 -6.68 -17.55 -20.08
CA ARG A 112 -6.24 -16.42 -19.25
C ARG A 112 -6.86 -16.48 -17.86
N ASP A 113 -8.16 -16.77 -17.76
CA ASP A 113 -8.85 -16.89 -16.48
C ASP A 113 -8.27 -18.01 -15.61
N ASN A 114 -7.97 -19.17 -16.23
CA ASN A 114 -7.32 -20.27 -15.52
C ASN A 114 -5.88 -19.91 -15.08
N GLN A 115 -5.13 -19.19 -15.90
CA GLN A 115 -3.78 -18.72 -15.54
C GLN A 115 -3.84 -17.69 -14.41
N ALA A 116 -4.81 -16.76 -14.45
CA ALA A 116 -5.01 -15.78 -13.38
C ALA A 116 -5.40 -16.46 -12.05
N LYS A 117 -6.28 -17.46 -12.09
CA LYS A 117 -6.66 -18.26 -10.91
C LYS A 117 -5.47 -19.03 -10.33
N ALA A 118 -4.66 -19.66 -11.18
CA ALA A 118 -3.45 -20.36 -10.74
C ALA A 118 -2.46 -19.40 -10.09
N ALA A 119 -2.18 -18.25 -10.74
CA ALA A 119 -1.31 -17.22 -10.19
C ALA A 119 -1.82 -16.66 -8.84
N ALA A 120 -3.14 -16.51 -8.71
CA ALA A 120 -3.73 -16.06 -7.44
C ALA A 120 -3.60 -17.13 -6.34
N ALA A 121 -3.77 -18.40 -6.66
CA ALA A 121 -3.59 -19.51 -5.71
C ALA A 121 -2.13 -19.60 -5.22
N ASP A 122 -1.16 -19.47 -6.14
CA ASP A 122 0.26 -19.45 -5.79
C ASP A 122 0.60 -18.21 -4.96
N GLY A 123 0.07 -17.04 -5.31
CA GLY A 123 0.19 -15.81 -4.53
C GLY A 123 -0.39 -15.97 -3.12
N ALA A 124 -1.54 -16.62 -2.99
CA ALA A 124 -2.15 -16.92 -1.68
C ALA A 124 -1.27 -17.87 -0.86
N GLY A 125 -0.67 -18.88 -1.49
CA GLY A 125 0.29 -19.77 -0.82
C GLY A 125 1.54 -19.05 -0.34
N ILE A 126 2.05 -18.09 -1.11
CA ILE A 126 3.19 -17.26 -0.71
C ILE A 126 2.80 -16.34 0.47
N ALA A 127 1.67 -15.65 0.37
CA ALA A 127 1.16 -14.78 1.42
C ALA A 127 0.93 -15.57 2.74
N ALA A 128 0.33 -16.76 2.65
CA ALA A 128 0.13 -17.63 3.80
C ALA A 128 1.45 -17.98 4.50
N ARG A 129 2.46 -18.38 3.74
CA ARG A 129 3.76 -18.78 4.31
C ARG A 129 4.52 -17.64 4.97
N LEU A 130 4.46 -16.43 4.39
CA LEU A 130 5.25 -15.30 4.88
C LEU A 130 4.52 -14.45 5.91
N LEU A 131 3.22 -14.23 5.74
CA LEU A 131 2.49 -13.25 6.52
C LEU A 131 1.70 -13.88 7.68
N LEU A 132 1.17 -15.10 7.55
CA LEU A 132 0.41 -15.70 8.65
C LEU A 132 1.23 -15.94 9.92
N PRO A 133 2.50 -16.38 9.86
CA PRO A 133 3.31 -16.50 11.08
C PRO A 133 3.49 -15.16 11.81
N GLU A 134 3.41 -14.07 11.08
CA GLU A 134 3.64 -12.71 11.56
C GLU A 134 2.34 -11.96 11.93
N VAL A 135 1.17 -12.53 11.67
CA VAL A 135 -0.14 -11.85 11.76
C VAL A 135 -0.38 -11.15 13.10
N ARG A 136 0.14 -11.69 14.19
CA ARG A 136 -0.01 -11.12 15.54
C ARG A 136 0.91 -9.92 15.80
N THR A 137 1.95 -9.76 15.00
CA THR A 137 2.95 -8.67 15.13
C THR A 137 2.75 -7.60 14.08
N LEU A 138 1.97 -7.89 13.03
CA LEU A 138 1.66 -6.91 11.99
C LEU A 138 0.69 -5.86 12.51
N SER A 139 1.07 -4.59 12.36
CA SER A 139 0.18 -3.45 12.62
C SER A 139 -0.81 -3.21 11.48
N ALA A 140 -0.44 -3.57 10.26
CA ALA A 140 -1.30 -3.47 9.07
C ALA A 140 -0.80 -4.37 7.94
N LEU A 141 -1.71 -4.68 7.00
CA LEU A 141 -1.40 -5.20 5.68
C LEU A 141 -1.63 -4.10 4.63
N VAL A 142 -0.56 -3.66 3.96
CA VAL A 142 -0.63 -2.71 2.86
C VAL A 142 -0.62 -3.47 1.54
N THR A 143 -1.55 -3.12 0.67
CA THR A 143 -1.74 -3.79 -0.62
C THR A 143 -1.50 -2.84 -1.78
N GLY A 144 -1.17 -3.37 -2.96
CA GLY A 144 -0.97 -2.54 -4.14
C GLY A 144 -0.94 -3.30 -5.47
N GLY A 145 -1.01 -2.55 -6.56
CA GLY A 145 -0.94 -3.05 -7.93
C GLY A 145 -2.29 -3.13 -8.64
N ASP A 146 -2.89 -4.30 -8.75
CA ASP A 146 -4.21 -4.52 -9.34
C ASP A 146 -5.18 -4.97 -8.25
N HIS A 147 -6.26 -4.20 -8.05
CA HIS A 147 -7.26 -4.48 -7.02
C HIS A 147 -7.86 -5.89 -7.16
N THR A 148 -8.23 -6.29 -8.37
CA THR A 148 -8.85 -7.59 -8.62
C THR A 148 -7.89 -8.74 -8.29
N ALA A 149 -6.61 -8.60 -8.63
CA ALA A 149 -5.60 -9.61 -8.31
C ALA A 149 -5.38 -9.74 -6.80
N VAL A 150 -5.23 -8.61 -6.09
CA VAL A 150 -5.10 -8.58 -4.64
C VAL A 150 -6.33 -9.17 -3.95
N ASP A 151 -7.53 -8.77 -4.36
CA ASP A 151 -8.79 -9.23 -3.78
C ASP A 151 -8.98 -10.75 -4.00
N THR A 152 -8.61 -11.25 -5.19
CA THR A 152 -8.66 -12.69 -5.48
C THR A 152 -7.69 -13.49 -4.59
N ILE A 153 -6.49 -12.97 -4.33
CA ILE A 153 -5.53 -13.59 -3.41
C ILE A 153 -6.07 -13.60 -1.98
N LEU A 154 -6.55 -12.45 -1.48
CA LEU A 154 -7.03 -12.31 -0.10
C LEU A 154 -8.35 -13.03 0.16
N ALA A 155 -9.13 -13.37 -0.87
CA ALA A 155 -10.34 -14.19 -0.74
C ALA A 155 -10.05 -15.64 -0.33
N ALA A 156 -8.80 -16.10 -0.39
CA ALA A 156 -8.43 -17.43 0.07
C ALA A 156 -8.70 -17.58 1.58
N VAL A 157 -9.43 -18.65 1.97
CA VAL A 157 -9.86 -18.88 3.36
C VAL A 157 -8.74 -18.76 4.40
N PRO A 158 -7.52 -19.31 4.18
CA PRO A 158 -6.44 -19.16 5.16
C PRO A 158 -5.99 -17.73 5.41
N LEU A 159 -6.27 -16.79 4.47
CA LEU A 159 -5.82 -15.40 4.55
C LEU A 159 -6.82 -14.45 5.21
N GLN A 160 -7.96 -14.95 5.70
CA GLN A 160 -8.96 -14.12 6.41
C GLN A 160 -8.37 -13.28 7.55
N PRO A 161 -7.45 -13.80 8.39
CA PRO A 161 -6.83 -12.98 9.42
C PRO A 161 -6.01 -11.80 8.87
N LEU A 162 -5.41 -11.95 7.70
CA LEU A 162 -4.68 -10.89 7.01
C LEU A 162 -5.62 -9.86 6.36
N ALA A 163 -6.77 -10.31 5.85
CA ALA A 163 -7.78 -9.42 5.30
C ALA A 163 -8.31 -8.44 6.36
N ALA A 164 -8.42 -8.86 7.62
CA ALA A 164 -8.80 -8.00 8.74
C ALA A 164 -7.77 -6.91 9.07
N LEU A 165 -6.50 -7.10 8.70
CA LEU A 165 -5.42 -6.12 8.87
C LEU A 165 -5.24 -5.21 7.67
N ARG A 166 -6.02 -5.42 6.59
CA ARG A 166 -5.88 -4.63 5.36
C ARG A 166 -6.15 -3.16 5.61
N SER A 167 -5.16 -2.34 5.27
CA SER A 167 -5.29 -0.88 5.30
C SER A 167 -6.11 -0.38 4.11
N ASP A 168 -6.79 0.76 4.28
CA ASP A 168 -7.47 1.47 3.19
C ASP A 168 -6.48 2.06 2.18
N ARG A 169 -5.20 2.21 2.57
CA ARG A 169 -4.16 2.67 1.66
C ARG A 169 -3.82 1.59 0.64
N PHE A 170 -4.16 1.85 -0.61
CA PHE A 170 -3.75 1.03 -1.74
C PHE A 170 -2.62 1.73 -2.49
N LEU A 171 -1.55 0.98 -2.84
CA LEU A 171 -0.39 1.52 -3.52
C LEU A 171 -0.48 1.30 -5.03
N GLU A 172 -0.32 2.38 -5.79
CA GLU A 172 -0.14 2.30 -7.23
C GLU A 172 1.32 1.94 -7.52
N VAL A 173 1.56 0.69 -7.86
CA VAL A 173 2.90 0.18 -8.13
C VAL A 173 3.01 -0.38 -9.56
N PRO A 174 4.20 -0.34 -10.17
CA PRO A 174 4.47 -1.05 -11.42
C PRO A 174 4.44 -2.58 -11.18
N GLU A 175 4.88 -3.36 -12.18
CA GLU A 175 4.97 -4.81 -12.04
C GLU A 175 5.81 -5.20 -10.81
N PRO A 176 5.27 -6.02 -9.90
CA PRO A 176 5.92 -6.37 -8.65
C PRO A 176 7.28 -7.02 -8.83
N ARG A 177 8.31 -6.42 -8.22
CA ARG A 177 9.69 -6.89 -8.14
C ARG A 177 10.23 -6.58 -6.75
N LYS A 178 11.41 -7.07 -6.42
CA LYS A 178 12.01 -6.80 -5.11
C LYS A 178 12.23 -5.30 -4.86
N THR A 179 12.71 -4.57 -5.84
CA THR A 179 12.91 -3.11 -5.74
C THR A 179 11.58 -2.37 -5.56
N VAL A 180 10.52 -2.79 -6.26
CA VAL A 180 9.16 -2.22 -6.09
C VAL A 180 8.62 -2.49 -4.69
N LEU A 181 8.93 -3.64 -4.10
CA LEU A 181 8.56 -3.95 -2.73
C LEU A 181 9.32 -3.07 -1.71
N GLU A 182 10.58 -2.80 -1.96
CA GLU A 182 11.41 -1.88 -1.16
C GLU A 182 10.88 -0.43 -1.25
N ASP A 183 10.53 0.04 -2.46
CA ASP A 183 9.90 1.35 -2.66
C ASP A 183 8.52 1.45 -1.99
N ALA A 184 7.75 0.36 -2.00
CA ALA A 184 6.45 0.28 -1.35
C ALA A 184 6.54 0.44 0.18
N ILE A 185 7.66 0.04 0.82
CA ILE A 185 7.88 0.28 2.25
C ILE A 185 7.92 1.78 2.54
N ALA A 186 8.65 2.55 1.73
CA ALA A 186 8.73 4.00 1.90
C ALA A 186 7.35 4.66 1.78
N GLN A 187 6.55 4.25 0.77
CA GLN A 187 5.19 4.74 0.58
C GLN A 187 4.24 4.30 1.72
N ALA A 188 4.38 3.06 2.20
CA ALA A 188 3.57 2.56 3.32
C ALA A 188 3.87 3.26 4.64
N ARG A 189 5.10 3.75 4.86
CA ARG A 189 5.50 4.49 6.06
C ARG A 189 5.16 5.98 5.99
N ALA A 190 4.88 6.50 4.81
CA ALA A 190 4.69 7.93 4.61
C ALA A 190 3.39 8.44 5.24
N VAL A 191 3.41 9.67 5.72
CA VAL A 191 2.21 10.47 5.98
C VAL A 191 1.67 10.93 4.62
N ARG A 192 0.39 10.63 4.34
CA ARG A 192 -0.27 11.14 3.14
C ARG A 192 -0.84 12.51 3.41
N ILE A 193 -0.57 13.46 2.52
CA ILE A 193 -1.02 14.83 2.66
C ILE A 193 -1.75 15.24 1.39
N LEU A 194 -2.97 15.73 1.56
CA LEU A 194 -3.79 16.32 0.51
C LEU A 194 -3.81 17.84 0.72
N VAL A 195 -3.12 18.56 -0.16
CA VAL A 195 -3.11 20.04 -0.15
C VAL A 195 -4.17 20.54 -1.11
N LYS A 196 -4.90 21.58 -0.69
CA LYS A 196 -5.77 22.38 -1.54
C LYS A 196 -5.28 23.82 -1.45
N ASP A 197 -4.93 24.39 -2.60
CA ASP A 197 -4.51 25.78 -2.68
C ASP A 197 -5.70 26.72 -2.39
N PRO A 198 -5.43 27.98 -1.98
CA PRO A 198 -6.48 28.96 -1.74
C PRO A 198 -7.27 29.23 -3.02
N THR A 199 -8.56 29.48 -2.86
CA THR A 199 -9.51 29.75 -3.99
C THR A 199 -9.40 31.20 -4.45
#